data_0da2af9cf15bb62693e6422ae55e4e2f
#
_entry.id   0da2af9cf15bb62693e6422ae55e4e2f
#
_cell.length_a   1.000
_cell.length_b   1.000
_cell.length_c   1.000
_cell.angle_alpha   90.00
_cell.angle_beta   90.00
_cell.angle_gamma   90.00
#
_symmetry.space_group_name_H-M   'P 1'
#
loop_
_entity.id
_entity.type
_entity.pdbx_description
1 polymer ?
#
loop_
_entity_poly.entity_id
_entity_poly.type
_entity_poly.pdbx_seq_one_letter_code
_entity_poly.pdbx_strand_id
1 'polypeptide(L)'
;MSKIISINAGSTSIKMAIFDDFAIRDGQTTPHAEYRWEKDVKRATVKFGVHKYVHDVPFESHTEAFKDGINRFKRAESFKYSNEIITVVNRAVNGGELLQSPDPIEITTEVQKEFERNINLAPNHNPPALEVSKAAQKMFPNAKHYYMFDTGWHSTMPMKNQMYALPKECFE
;
A
#
# COMPACT_ATOMS: atom_id res chain seq x y z
N MET A 1 -9.18 16.45 13.01
CA MET A 1 -10.00 15.29 12.58
C MET A 1 -9.07 14.13 12.30
N SER A 2 -9.49 12.92 12.68
CA SER A 2 -8.69 11.71 12.45
C SER A 2 -8.69 11.33 10.99
N LYS A 3 -7.53 10.91 10.46
CA LYS A 3 -7.36 10.58 9.04
C LYS A 3 -6.71 9.21 8.85
N ILE A 4 -7.05 8.58 7.74
CA ILE A 4 -6.53 7.29 7.32
C ILE A 4 -5.78 7.49 6.01
N ILE A 5 -4.59 6.90 5.88
CA ILE A 5 -3.85 6.83 4.61
C ILE A 5 -3.93 5.40 4.06
N SER A 6 -4.34 5.25 2.82
CA SER A 6 -4.21 4.03 2.04
C SER A 6 -3.05 4.14 1.07
N ILE A 7 -2.23 3.10 0.97
CA ILE A 7 -1.04 3.04 0.12
C ILE A 7 -1.05 1.74 -0.69
N ASN A 8 -0.83 1.88 -1.99
CA ASN A 8 -0.65 0.76 -2.91
C ASN A 8 0.64 0.99 -3.71
N ALA A 9 1.73 0.33 -3.29
CA ALA A 9 3.02 0.35 -3.97
C ALA A 9 3.14 -0.87 -4.89
N GLY A 10 3.12 -0.62 -6.19
CA GLY A 10 3.34 -1.62 -7.24
C GLY A 10 4.76 -1.54 -7.82
N SER A 11 5.07 -2.38 -8.81
CA SER A 11 6.40 -2.46 -9.43
C SER A 11 6.85 -1.15 -10.09
N THR A 12 5.92 -0.41 -10.68
CA THR A 12 6.19 0.83 -11.44
C THR A 12 5.26 1.97 -11.07
N SER A 13 4.63 1.89 -9.90
CA SER A 13 3.70 2.93 -9.46
C SER A 13 3.53 2.92 -7.96
N ILE A 14 3.14 4.07 -7.43
CA ILE A 14 2.57 4.16 -6.09
C ILE A 14 1.29 4.98 -6.15
N LYS A 15 0.25 4.49 -5.50
CA LYS A 15 -1.03 5.16 -5.34
C LYS A 15 -1.29 5.37 -3.86
N MET A 16 -1.72 6.58 -3.52
CA MET A 16 -2.04 6.93 -2.13
C MET A 16 -3.35 7.71 -2.11
N ALA A 17 -4.13 7.49 -1.06
CA ALA A 17 -5.32 8.28 -0.80
C ALA A 17 -5.41 8.60 0.69
N ILE A 18 -5.97 9.76 0.99
CA ILE A 18 -6.26 10.21 2.36
C ILE A 18 -7.77 10.25 2.55
N PHE A 19 -8.24 9.67 3.63
CA PHE A 19 -9.65 9.61 3.99
C PHE A 19 -9.87 10.29 5.33
N ASP A 20 -10.94 11.06 5.44
CA ASP A 20 -11.49 11.44 6.73
C ASP A 20 -12.21 10.24 7.33
N ASP A 21 -12.05 10.02 8.63
CA ASP A 21 -12.69 8.92 9.36
C ASP A 21 -14.22 8.87 9.16
N PHE A 22 -14.83 10.02 8.87
CA PHE A 22 -16.26 10.16 8.62
C PHE A 22 -16.65 10.22 7.13
N ALA A 23 -15.75 10.59 6.22
CA ALA A 23 -16.07 10.85 4.81
C ALA A 23 -16.22 9.59 3.95
N ILE A 24 -15.79 8.43 4.45
CA ILE A 24 -15.91 7.14 3.74
C ILE A 24 -17.39 6.78 3.50
N ARG A 25 -18.31 7.34 4.29
CA ARG A 25 -19.74 7.03 4.25
C ARG A 25 -20.51 7.74 3.13
N ASP A 26 -19.97 8.85 2.58
CA ASP A 26 -20.76 9.76 1.72
C ASP A 26 -20.30 9.81 0.26
N GLY A 27 -19.41 8.91 -0.20
CA GLY A 27 -18.96 8.84 -1.61
C GLY A 27 -18.21 10.09 -2.09
N GLN A 28 -17.69 10.92 -1.18
CA GLN A 28 -16.93 12.11 -1.52
C GLN A 28 -15.59 11.75 -2.16
N THR A 29 -15.16 12.54 -3.15
CA THR A 29 -13.83 12.41 -3.77
C THR A 29 -12.75 12.71 -2.73
N THR A 30 -11.99 11.67 -2.38
CA THR A 30 -10.88 11.78 -1.45
C THR A 30 -9.63 12.31 -2.15
N PRO A 31 -8.81 13.13 -1.50
CA PRO A 31 -7.50 13.50 -2.02
C PRO A 31 -6.68 12.24 -2.32
N HIS A 32 -6.17 12.14 -3.55
CA HIS A 32 -5.34 11.03 -3.98
C HIS A 32 -4.11 11.51 -4.73
N ALA A 33 -3.03 10.74 -4.66
CA ALA A 33 -1.82 10.93 -5.42
C ALA A 33 -1.46 9.61 -6.11
N GLU A 34 -1.18 9.66 -7.39
CA GLU A 34 -0.69 8.54 -8.18
C GLU A 34 0.62 8.94 -8.84
N TYR A 35 1.65 8.14 -8.62
CA TYR A 35 2.95 8.22 -9.28
C TYR A 35 3.08 7.00 -10.17
N ARG A 36 3.42 7.21 -11.41
CA ARG A 36 3.67 6.14 -12.37
C ARG A 36 4.94 6.46 -13.14
N TRP A 37 5.86 5.51 -13.22
CA TRP A 37 7.09 5.64 -14.00
C TRP A 37 7.22 4.49 -14.99
N GLU A 38 7.88 4.77 -16.11
CA GLU A 38 8.25 3.78 -17.09
C GLU A 38 9.60 3.16 -16.73
N LYS A 39 9.79 1.87 -17.05
CA LYS A 39 10.97 1.09 -16.64
C LYS A 39 12.31 1.75 -17.00
N ASP A 40 12.37 2.48 -18.13
CA ASP A 40 13.59 3.03 -18.69
C ASP A 40 13.67 4.56 -18.59
N VAL A 41 12.65 5.20 -18.08
CA VAL A 41 12.57 6.65 -17.95
C VAL A 41 12.24 6.97 -16.52
N LYS A 42 13.20 7.56 -15.79
CA LYS A 42 12.99 8.02 -14.39
C LYS A 42 12.00 9.21 -14.29
N ARG A 43 10.97 9.21 -15.15
CA ARG A 43 9.94 10.24 -15.20
C ARG A 43 8.67 9.72 -14.53
N ALA A 44 8.21 10.43 -13.54
CA ALA A 44 6.93 10.13 -12.93
C ALA A 44 5.83 11.04 -13.46
N THR A 45 4.74 10.44 -13.93
CA THR A 45 3.48 11.14 -14.07
C THR A 45 2.84 11.20 -12.70
N VAL A 46 2.58 12.40 -12.22
CA VAL A 46 1.90 12.62 -10.95
C VAL A 46 0.47 13.08 -11.22
N LYS A 47 -0.50 12.34 -10.71
CA LYS A 47 -1.88 12.79 -10.61
C LYS A 47 -2.15 13.17 -9.16
N PHE A 48 -2.70 14.33 -8.94
CA PHE A 48 -3.09 14.79 -7.61
C PHE A 48 -4.49 15.41 -7.68
N GLY A 49 -5.44 14.82 -6.97
CA GLY A 49 -6.85 15.19 -7.08
C GLY A 49 -7.36 15.01 -8.51
N VAL A 50 -8.04 16.04 -9.03
CA VAL A 50 -8.54 16.07 -10.42
C VAL A 50 -7.48 16.54 -11.43
N HIS A 51 -6.34 17.01 -10.95
CA HIS A 51 -5.28 17.56 -11.78
C HIS A 51 -4.23 16.50 -12.10
N LYS A 52 -3.86 16.41 -13.36
CA LYS A 52 -2.74 15.60 -13.84
C LYS A 52 -1.55 16.52 -14.08
N TYR A 53 -0.51 16.36 -13.28
CA TYR A 53 0.76 17.04 -13.49
C TYR A 53 1.75 16.02 -14.05
N VAL A 54 2.35 16.33 -15.19
CA VAL A 54 3.50 15.57 -15.68
C VAL A 54 4.74 16.27 -15.14
N HIS A 55 5.37 15.67 -14.14
CA HIS A 55 6.65 16.14 -13.65
C HIS A 55 7.75 15.25 -14.20
N ASP A 56 8.74 15.88 -14.80
CA ASP A 56 10.03 15.25 -15.15
C ASP A 56 10.90 15.11 -13.88
N VAL A 57 10.33 14.60 -12.81
CA VAL A 57 11.08 14.41 -11.56
C VAL A 57 11.57 12.98 -11.51
N PRO A 58 12.89 12.77 -11.45
CA PRO A 58 13.43 11.44 -11.24
C PRO A 58 13.13 11.01 -9.81
N PHE A 59 12.27 10.00 -9.65
CA PHE A 59 12.19 9.28 -8.40
C PHE A 59 13.12 8.07 -8.47
N GLU A 60 14.05 7.99 -7.55
CA GLU A 60 15.00 6.88 -7.50
C GLU A 60 14.41 5.68 -6.73
N SER A 61 13.36 5.91 -5.92
CA SER A 61 12.74 4.88 -5.09
C SER A 61 11.24 5.13 -4.85
N HIS A 62 10.54 4.07 -4.46
CA HIS A 62 9.16 4.17 -3.99
C HIS A 62 9.04 5.03 -2.72
N THR A 63 10.06 4.99 -1.86
CA THR A 63 10.14 5.85 -0.66
C THR A 63 10.16 7.34 -1.01
N GLU A 64 10.87 7.75 -2.05
CA GLU A 64 10.88 9.15 -2.49
C GLU A 64 9.53 9.59 -3.03
N ALA A 65 8.91 8.77 -3.88
CA ALA A 65 7.56 9.04 -4.40
C ALA A 65 6.53 9.11 -3.26
N PHE A 66 6.64 8.22 -2.26
CA PHE A 66 5.81 8.26 -1.06
C PHE A 66 5.98 9.58 -0.31
N LYS A 67 7.22 10.00 -0.02
CA LYS A 67 7.51 11.25 0.69
C LYS A 67 6.99 12.48 -0.05
N ASP A 68 7.18 12.53 -1.38
CA ASP A 68 6.65 13.62 -2.20
C ASP A 68 5.12 13.68 -2.15
N GLY A 69 4.44 12.53 -2.25
CA GLY A 69 2.99 12.45 -2.14
C GLY A 69 2.46 12.95 -0.80
N ILE A 70 3.10 12.57 0.30
CA ILE A 70 2.75 13.07 1.63
C ILE A 70 2.94 14.59 1.72
N ASN A 71 4.03 15.13 1.15
CA ASN A 71 4.26 16.57 1.11
C ASN A 71 3.19 17.29 0.27
N ARG A 72 2.70 16.69 -0.82
CA ARG A 72 1.58 17.26 -1.61
C ARG A 72 0.29 17.28 -0.83
N PHE A 73 -0.03 16.20 -0.09
CA PHE A 73 -1.20 16.18 0.79
C PHE A 73 -1.13 17.28 1.85
N LYS A 74 0.05 17.51 2.45
CA LYS A 74 0.26 18.63 3.40
C LYS A 74 0.04 19.99 2.76
N ARG A 75 0.62 20.23 1.57
CA ARG A 75 0.46 21.50 0.84
C ARG A 75 -0.99 21.76 0.40
N ALA A 76 -1.73 20.71 0.11
CA ALA A 76 -3.16 20.76 -0.22
C ALA A 76 -4.06 20.78 1.02
N GLU A 77 -3.47 20.98 2.21
CA GLU A 77 -4.19 21.05 3.50
C GLU A 77 -5.05 19.81 3.81
N SER A 78 -4.75 18.67 3.16
CA SER A 78 -5.45 17.42 3.44
C SER A 78 -5.23 16.96 4.89
N PHE A 79 -4.11 17.32 5.49
CA PHE A 79 -3.84 17.29 6.93
C PHE A 79 -2.71 18.28 7.27
N LYS A 80 -2.67 18.75 8.52
CA LYS A 80 -1.69 19.72 8.99
C LYS A 80 -0.58 19.09 9.81
N TYR A 81 -0.96 18.21 10.71
CA TYR A 81 -0.04 17.57 11.66
C TYR A 81 -0.02 16.06 11.47
N SER A 82 1.14 15.45 11.66
CA SER A 82 1.32 13.98 11.51
C SER A 82 0.48 13.16 12.49
N ASN A 83 0.12 13.71 13.65
CA ASN A 83 -0.75 13.06 14.63
C ASN A 83 -2.23 13.04 14.24
N GLU A 84 -2.63 13.73 13.17
CA GLU A 84 -3.97 13.56 12.60
C GLU A 84 -4.09 12.23 11.87
N ILE A 85 -2.97 11.67 11.38
CA ILE A 85 -2.94 10.35 10.76
C ILE A 85 -2.94 9.30 11.88
N ILE A 86 -4.07 8.63 12.02
CA ILE A 86 -4.26 7.59 13.06
C ILE A 86 -4.07 6.18 12.53
N THR A 87 -4.21 6.00 11.22
CA THR A 87 -4.10 4.68 10.58
C THR A 87 -3.44 4.80 9.21
N VAL A 88 -2.56 3.85 8.91
CA VAL A 88 -1.95 3.67 7.59
C VAL A 88 -2.18 2.22 7.14
N VAL A 89 -2.79 2.04 5.98
CA VAL A 89 -3.04 0.72 5.38
C VAL A 89 -2.19 0.57 4.14
N ASN A 90 -1.37 -0.47 4.12
CA ASN A 90 -0.50 -0.81 2.99
C ASN A 90 -1.03 -2.07 2.30
N ARG A 91 -1.37 -1.97 1.00
CA ARG A 91 -1.62 -3.16 0.20
C ARG A 91 -0.32 -3.90 -0.02
N ALA A 92 -0.36 -5.23 0.16
CA ALA A 92 0.69 -6.17 -0.21
C ALA A 92 0.09 -7.32 -1.02
N VAL A 93 0.89 -8.03 -1.81
CA VAL A 93 0.32 -9.03 -2.73
C VAL A 93 0.24 -10.40 -2.07
N ASN A 94 1.35 -10.91 -1.53
CA ASN A 94 1.38 -12.27 -0.99
C ASN A 94 2.11 -12.31 0.35
N GLY A 95 1.39 -12.64 1.40
CA GLY A 95 1.92 -12.76 2.76
C GLY A 95 2.38 -14.15 3.15
N GLY A 96 2.26 -15.15 2.24
CA GLY A 96 2.47 -16.55 2.59
C GLY A 96 1.31 -17.11 3.42
N GLU A 97 1.46 -18.32 3.92
CA GLU A 97 0.38 -19.02 4.62
C GLU A 97 -0.04 -18.38 5.93
N LEU A 98 0.92 -17.83 6.68
CA LEU A 98 0.67 -17.27 8.01
C LEU A 98 0.01 -15.88 7.97
N LEU A 99 0.06 -15.17 6.85
CA LEU A 99 -0.50 -13.83 6.70
C LEU A 99 -1.71 -13.82 5.74
N GLN A 100 -2.47 -14.91 5.71
CA GLN A 100 -3.72 -15.02 4.97
C GLN A 100 -4.89 -14.66 5.86
N SER A 101 -5.40 -13.44 5.71
CA SER A 101 -6.59 -12.96 6.42
C SER A 101 -7.41 -12.06 5.48
N PRO A 102 -8.74 -12.17 5.47
CA PRO A 102 -9.61 -11.23 4.75
C PRO A 102 -9.61 -9.86 5.42
N ASP A 103 -9.21 -9.79 6.69
CA ASP A 103 -9.13 -8.55 7.47
C ASP A 103 -7.72 -7.96 7.45
N PRO A 104 -7.59 -6.63 7.65
CA PRO A 104 -6.28 -5.99 7.79
C PRO A 104 -5.46 -6.59 8.93
N ILE A 105 -4.18 -6.88 8.67
CA ILE A 105 -3.24 -7.43 9.66
C ILE A 105 -2.38 -6.29 10.20
N GLU A 106 -2.42 -6.07 11.52
CA GLU A 106 -1.59 -5.03 12.16
C GLU A 106 -0.10 -5.37 12.01
N ILE A 107 0.70 -4.39 11.63
CA ILE A 107 2.14 -4.57 11.41
C ILE A 107 2.86 -4.55 12.76
N THR A 108 3.02 -5.73 13.34
CA THR A 108 3.93 -5.97 14.46
C THR A 108 5.34 -6.32 13.94
N THR A 109 6.30 -6.42 14.86
CA THR A 109 7.65 -6.90 14.51
C THR A 109 7.61 -8.31 13.90
N GLU A 110 6.76 -9.18 14.43
CA GLU A 110 6.60 -10.57 13.98
C GLU A 110 5.98 -10.62 12.58
N VAL A 111 4.89 -9.88 12.36
CA VAL A 111 4.23 -9.77 11.05
C VAL A 111 5.19 -9.22 9.99
N GLN A 112 5.97 -8.20 10.34
CA GLN A 112 6.94 -7.64 9.39
C GLN A 112 8.05 -8.65 9.05
N LYS A 113 8.59 -9.37 10.04
CA LYS A 113 9.59 -10.43 9.81
C LYS A 113 9.03 -11.55 8.94
N GLU A 114 7.79 -11.96 9.19
CA GLU A 114 7.13 -12.99 8.37
C GLU A 114 6.94 -12.52 6.93
N PHE A 115 6.51 -11.27 6.73
CA PHE A 115 6.40 -10.70 5.39
C PHE A 115 7.77 -10.62 4.69
N GLU A 116 8.84 -10.29 5.41
CA GLU A 116 10.22 -10.28 4.88
C GLU A 116 10.67 -11.68 4.42
N ARG A 117 10.32 -12.74 5.15
CA ARG A 117 10.60 -14.14 4.73
C ARG A 117 9.89 -14.49 3.43
N ASN A 118 8.68 -13.99 3.25
CA ASN A 118 7.82 -14.27 2.11
C ASN A 118 8.00 -13.26 0.95
N ILE A 119 9.04 -12.44 0.99
CA ILE A 119 9.26 -11.35 0.02
C ILE A 119 9.32 -11.85 -1.42
N ASN A 120 9.89 -13.03 -1.63
CA ASN A 120 10.08 -13.64 -2.95
C ASN A 120 8.83 -14.32 -3.52
N LEU A 121 7.73 -14.42 -2.76
CA LEU A 121 6.46 -14.94 -3.29
C LEU A 121 5.81 -14.00 -4.32
N ALA A 122 6.17 -12.70 -4.26
CA ALA A 122 5.77 -11.72 -5.27
C ALA A 122 6.91 -10.71 -5.50
N PRO A 123 8.00 -11.11 -6.20
CA PRO A 123 9.27 -10.37 -6.23
C PRO A 123 9.18 -8.98 -6.87
N ASN A 124 8.18 -8.74 -7.71
CA ASN A 124 7.94 -7.42 -8.31
C ASN A 124 7.04 -6.50 -7.48
N HIS A 125 6.36 -7.02 -6.45
CA HIS A 125 5.32 -6.31 -5.71
C HIS A 125 5.59 -6.22 -4.20
N ASN A 126 6.02 -7.31 -3.57
CA ASN A 126 6.26 -7.33 -2.14
C ASN A 126 7.40 -6.39 -1.71
N PRO A 127 8.57 -6.32 -2.42
CA PRO A 127 9.65 -5.42 -2.02
C PRO A 127 9.24 -3.94 -1.98
N PRO A 128 8.56 -3.36 -3.00
CA PRO A 128 8.06 -2.00 -2.92
C PRO A 128 7.08 -1.77 -1.76
N ALA A 129 6.17 -2.74 -1.52
CA ALA A 129 5.21 -2.63 -0.43
C ALA A 129 5.91 -2.62 0.94
N LEU A 130 6.90 -3.48 1.14
CA LEU A 130 7.72 -3.51 2.37
C LEU A 130 8.54 -2.21 2.54
N GLU A 131 9.18 -1.72 1.48
CA GLU A 131 9.95 -0.49 1.49
C GLU A 131 9.08 0.70 1.95
N VAL A 132 7.93 0.87 1.33
CA VAL A 132 7.02 1.99 1.63
C VAL A 132 6.39 1.85 3.02
N SER A 133 6.02 0.64 3.44
CA SER A 133 5.45 0.43 4.78
C SER A 133 6.44 0.80 5.89
N LYS A 134 7.73 0.46 5.73
CA LYS A 134 8.80 0.88 6.66
C LYS A 134 8.99 2.40 6.67
N ALA A 135 8.90 3.04 5.51
CA ALA A 135 8.96 4.50 5.41
C ALA A 135 7.76 5.18 6.08
N ALA A 136 6.56 4.61 5.91
CA ALA A 136 5.34 5.09 6.53
C ALA A 136 5.38 4.98 8.07
N GLN A 137 5.85 3.86 8.62
CA GLN A 137 6.04 3.68 10.06
C GLN A 137 6.98 4.73 10.67
N LYS A 138 8.08 5.03 9.96
CA LYS A 138 9.02 6.09 10.39
C LYS A 138 8.39 7.49 10.34
N MET A 139 7.52 7.74 9.36
CA MET A 139 6.90 9.05 9.17
C MET A 139 5.71 9.28 10.10
N PHE A 140 4.97 8.23 10.44
CA PHE A 140 3.78 8.26 11.29
C PHE A 140 3.90 7.27 12.45
N PRO A 141 4.88 7.47 13.38
CA PRO A 141 5.18 6.49 14.43
C PRO A 141 4.05 6.29 15.45
N ASN A 142 3.12 7.23 15.53
CA ASN A 142 1.96 7.17 16.43
C ASN A 142 0.70 6.60 15.77
N ALA A 143 0.73 6.33 14.46
CA ALA A 143 -0.37 5.71 13.75
C ALA A 143 -0.34 4.19 13.91
N LYS A 144 -1.51 3.56 13.81
CA LYS A 144 -1.58 2.11 13.61
C LYS A 144 -1.29 1.79 12.16
N HIS A 145 -0.47 0.78 11.91
CA HIS A 145 -0.08 0.35 10.58
C HIS A 145 -0.60 -1.04 10.29
N TYR A 146 -1.15 -1.24 9.08
CA TYR A 146 -1.73 -2.51 8.66
C TYR A 146 -1.23 -2.91 7.28
N TYR A 147 -1.14 -4.23 7.04
CA TYR A 147 -1.12 -4.82 5.71
C TYR A 147 -2.51 -5.31 5.34
N MET A 148 -2.84 -5.17 4.05
CA MET A 148 -3.95 -5.80 3.37
C MET A 148 -3.35 -6.66 2.24
N PHE A 149 -3.39 -7.99 2.39
CA PHE A 149 -2.83 -8.90 1.39
C PHE A 149 -3.88 -9.27 0.35
N ASP A 150 -3.50 -9.27 -0.94
CA ASP A 150 -4.40 -9.69 -2.02
C ASP A 150 -4.79 -11.17 -1.85
N THR A 151 -3.87 -12.01 -1.40
CA THR A 151 -4.13 -13.42 -1.10
C THR A 151 -5.15 -13.62 0.02
N GLY A 152 -5.24 -12.67 0.96
CA GLY A 152 -6.23 -12.67 2.02
C GLY A 152 -7.67 -12.52 1.51
N TRP A 153 -7.88 -11.76 0.42
CA TRP A 153 -9.19 -11.61 -0.21
C TRP A 153 -9.81 -12.95 -0.61
N HIS A 154 -8.99 -13.91 -1.00
CA HIS A 154 -9.43 -15.24 -1.42
C HIS A 154 -9.40 -16.30 -0.32
N SER A 155 -8.97 -15.97 0.90
CA SER A 155 -8.81 -16.91 2.02
C SER A 155 -10.11 -17.63 2.44
N THR A 156 -11.26 -17.02 2.16
CA THR A 156 -12.59 -17.58 2.46
C THR A 156 -13.15 -18.46 1.35
N MET A 157 -12.47 -18.59 0.20
CA MET A 157 -12.94 -19.47 -0.87
C MET A 157 -12.88 -20.94 -0.46
N PRO A 158 -13.89 -21.76 -0.82
CA PRO A 158 -13.81 -23.20 -0.62
C PRO A 158 -12.56 -23.78 -1.29
N MET A 159 -11.90 -24.75 -0.65
CA MET A 159 -10.66 -25.36 -1.15
C MET A 159 -10.77 -25.83 -2.61
N LYS A 160 -11.90 -26.43 -3.01
CA LYS A 160 -12.18 -26.85 -4.40
C LYS A 160 -12.04 -25.71 -5.44
N ASN A 161 -12.19 -24.46 -5.02
CA ASN A 161 -12.09 -23.28 -5.90
C ASN A 161 -10.69 -22.67 -5.85
N GLN A 162 -9.88 -23.03 -4.87
CA GLN A 162 -8.49 -22.57 -4.72
C GLN A 162 -7.50 -23.51 -5.45
N MET A 163 -7.89 -24.77 -5.65
CA MET A 163 -7.03 -25.78 -6.25
C MET A 163 -7.07 -25.72 -7.77
N TYR A 164 -5.92 -25.91 -8.41
CA TYR A 164 -5.89 -26.23 -9.83
C TYR A 164 -6.43 -27.64 -10.09
N ALA A 165 -6.91 -27.90 -11.30
CA ALA A 165 -7.41 -29.22 -11.72
C ALA A 165 -6.21 -30.16 -12.00
N LEU A 166 -5.44 -30.45 -10.96
CA LEU A 166 -4.29 -31.35 -10.97
C LEU A 166 -4.60 -32.60 -10.13
N PRO A 167 -3.88 -33.75 -10.38
CA PRO A 167 -3.97 -34.92 -9.52
C PRO A 167 -3.68 -34.58 -8.06
N LYS A 168 -4.33 -35.33 -7.14
CA LYS A 168 -4.22 -35.03 -5.69
C LYS A 168 -2.77 -35.07 -5.20
N GLU A 169 -1.96 -35.93 -5.78
CA GLU A 169 -0.55 -36.13 -5.47
C GLU A 169 0.31 -34.86 -5.73
N CYS A 170 -0.20 -33.90 -6.47
CA CYS A 170 0.47 -32.63 -6.69
C CYS A 170 0.27 -31.62 -5.54
N PHE A 171 -0.56 -31.96 -4.53
CA PHE A 171 -0.89 -31.11 -3.40
C PHE A 171 -0.42 -31.66 -2.04
N GLU A 172 0.23 -32.83 -2.06
CA GLU A 172 0.88 -33.47 -0.92
C GLU A 172 2.40 -33.18 -0.94
#